data_02f838645f96388d152ecb3e6207242e
#
_entry.id   02f838645f96388d152ecb3e6207242e
#
_cell.length_a   1.000
_cell.length_b   1.000
_cell.length_c   1.000
_cell.angle_alpha   90.00
_cell.angle_beta   90.00
_cell.angle_gamma   90.00
#
_symmetry.space_group_name_H-M   'P 1'
#
loop_
_entity.id
_entity.type
_entity.pdbx_description
1 polymer ?
#
loop_
_entity_poly.entity_id
_entity_poly.type
_entity_poly.pdbx_seq_one_letter_code
_entity_poly.pdbx_strand_id
1 'polypeptide(L)'
;MNSAFSFFPAWPLSPDAIFWAGLALLAAGLCGELCYRAWRLPRISGYAVIGLIAGAAGFGVIDADSAMAARPLLDVALGLLLFELGSRLDLRWIRRNPWLILSSVAEATLTFAFVLPVLLFLNVPLMVAMVLAAIAMATSPAMVIQLKTELRAEGQVTQRLLTLTALNSMYAVVIEKLVSSWLHQEVYGNVFATILQPLYLLIGSLVLAYLLARTCTFFYRRLNMQDEHSFVALFGLVLLAIAVSHLFKLSTILALLAAGIIVKNHEARPQLWPQHFGTAGWLLTVILFVLTLTSFEWRHIALGGVAALGLIVARLIAKLIGVMAFAKPSGLNWKQGAALGLSLSPMSALAYLLVDDTYNLYPNFDPQLRAIVMCSIFVLQILGPWLVYRSLALVAERREESTR
;
A
#
# COMPACT_ATOMS: atom_id res chain seq x y z
N MET A 1 -34.14 -37.85 7.31
CA MET A 1 -32.86 -38.58 7.48
C MET A 1 -32.57 -38.66 8.96
N ASN A 2 -32.33 -39.84 9.48
CA ASN A 2 -32.33 -40.14 10.92
C ASN A 2 -31.27 -39.35 11.68
N SER A 3 -31.70 -38.71 12.79
CA SER A 3 -30.85 -37.99 13.74
C SER A 3 -29.70 -38.80 14.36
N ALA A 4 -29.67 -40.12 14.14
CA ALA A 4 -28.62 -41.02 14.60
C ALA A 4 -27.28 -40.87 13.89
N PHE A 5 -27.23 -40.23 12.71
CA PHE A 5 -26.02 -40.06 11.90
C PHE A 5 -25.65 -38.63 11.68
N SER A 6 -26.14 -37.69 12.51
CA SER A 6 -25.86 -36.25 12.41
C SER A 6 -24.38 -35.89 12.66
N PHE A 7 -23.57 -36.84 13.13
CA PHE A 7 -22.12 -36.66 13.32
C PHE A 7 -21.31 -36.87 12.03
N PHE A 8 -21.90 -37.43 10.96
CA PHE A 8 -21.27 -37.46 9.64
C PHE A 8 -21.50 -36.13 8.90
N PRO A 9 -20.49 -35.66 8.15
CA PRO A 9 -20.66 -34.47 7.35
C PRO A 9 -21.73 -34.68 6.27
N ALA A 10 -22.46 -33.61 5.97
CA ALA A 10 -23.42 -33.63 4.85
C ALA A 10 -22.66 -33.76 3.51
N TRP A 11 -23.15 -34.62 2.63
CA TRP A 11 -22.58 -34.80 1.30
C TRP A 11 -23.47 -34.12 0.26
N PRO A 12 -22.90 -33.36 -0.74
CA PRO A 12 -21.47 -33.11 -0.98
C PRO A 12 -20.85 -32.19 0.08
N LEU A 13 -19.56 -32.40 0.37
CA LEU A 13 -18.80 -31.59 1.28
C LEU A 13 -18.76 -30.14 0.75
N SER A 14 -19.14 -29.17 1.57
CA SER A 14 -19.05 -27.74 1.27
C SER A 14 -17.96 -27.11 2.17
N PRO A 15 -16.71 -27.01 1.67
CA PRO A 15 -15.63 -26.35 2.41
C PRO A 15 -16.00 -24.90 2.76
N ASP A 16 -15.70 -24.51 3.97
CA ASP A 16 -15.96 -23.16 4.48
C ASP A 16 -14.87 -22.16 4.05
N ALA A 17 -15.07 -20.88 4.39
CA ALA A 17 -14.11 -19.81 4.09
C ALA A 17 -12.74 -20.04 4.75
N ILE A 18 -12.70 -20.71 5.91
CA ILE A 18 -11.44 -21.02 6.63
C ILE A 18 -10.63 -22.05 5.83
N PHE A 19 -11.27 -23.07 5.29
CA PHE A 19 -10.62 -24.07 4.44
C PHE A 19 -9.95 -23.41 3.23
N TRP A 20 -10.69 -22.55 2.52
CA TRP A 20 -10.20 -21.88 1.34
C TRP A 20 -9.10 -20.86 1.64
N ALA A 21 -9.24 -20.12 2.74
CA ALA A 21 -8.19 -19.22 3.22
C ALA A 21 -6.91 -19.98 3.59
N GLY A 22 -7.03 -21.12 4.28
CA GLY A 22 -5.89 -21.97 4.62
C GLY A 22 -5.19 -22.52 3.38
N LEU A 23 -5.96 -23.00 2.40
CA LEU A 23 -5.43 -23.50 1.13
C LEU A 23 -4.74 -22.38 0.33
N ALA A 24 -5.34 -21.19 0.27
CA ALA A 24 -4.76 -20.04 -0.42
C ALA A 24 -3.45 -19.59 0.23
N LEU A 25 -3.38 -19.55 1.56
CA LEU A 25 -2.15 -19.21 2.28
C LEU A 25 -1.05 -20.26 2.08
N LEU A 26 -1.39 -21.55 2.14
CA LEU A 26 -0.45 -22.64 1.86
C LEU A 26 0.09 -22.54 0.44
N ALA A 27 -0.81 -22.40 -0.54
CA ALA A 27 -0.44 -22.25 -1.95
C ALA A 27 0.41 -20.99 -2.19
N ALA A 28 0.06 -19.87 -1.55
CA ALA A 28 0.84 -18.63 -1.64
C ALA A 28 2.26 -18.82 -1.09
N GLY A 29 2.41 -19.45 0.08
CA GLY A 29 3.72 -19.74 0.65
C GLY A 29 4.58 -20.60 -0.27
N LEU A 30 4.01 -21.68 -0.80
CA LEU A 30 4.70 -22.61 -1.72
C LEU A 30 5.03 -21.92 -3.06
N CYS A 31 4.09 -21.21 -3.66
CA CYS A 31 4.29 -20.49 -4.92
C CYS A 31 5.33 -19.37 -4.78
N GLY A 32 5.29 -18.61 -3.68
CA GLY A 32 6.28 -17.58 -3.39
C GLY A 32 7.70 -18.15 -3.28
N GLU A 33 7.86 -19.27 -2.56
CA GLU A 33 9.16 -19.96 -2.44
C GLU A 33 9.63 -20.53 -3.79
N LEU A 34 8.70 -21.09 -4.59
CA LEU A 34 9.02 -21.58 -5.93
C LEU A 34 9.47 -20.45 -6.85
N CYS A 35 8.77 -19.30 -6.86
CA CYS A 35 9.16 -18.11 -7.62
C CYS A 35 10.58 -17.65 -7.25
N TYR A 36 10.89 -17.66 -5.97
CA TYR A 36 12.22 -17.25 -5.48
C TYR A 36 13.31 -18.23 -5.90
N ARG A 37 13.09 -19.55 -5.73
CA ARG A 37 14.11 -20.57 -6.05
C ARG A 37 14.30 -20.82 -7.54
N ALA A 38 13.19 -20.95 -8.28
CA ALA A 38 13.25 -21.35 -9.69
C ALA A 38 13.58 -20.15 -10.61
N TRP A 39 12.98 -18.98 -10.34
CA TRP A 39 13.07 -17.83 -11.25
C TRP A 39 13.79 -16.62 -10.65
N ARG A 40 14.25 -16.73 -9.41
CA ARG A 40 14.87 -15.60 -8.67
C ARG A 40 13.98 -14.35 -8.67
N LEU A 41 12.67 -14.55 -8.72
CA LEU A 41 11.67 -13.51 -8.57
C LEU A 41 11.35 -13.31 -7.08
N PRO A 42 11.02 -12.09 -6.65
CA PRO A 42 10.57 -11.86 -5.27
C PRO A 42 9.34 -12.72 -4.92
N ARG A 43 9.27 -13.20 -3.68
CA ARG A 43 8.17 -14.07 -3.19
C ARG A 43 6.80 -13.44 -3.35
N ILE A 44 6.71 -12.11 -3.29
CA ILE A 44 5.47 -11.33 -3.46
C ILE A 44 4.79 -11.64 -4.79
N SER A 45 5.56 -11.84 -5.86
CA SER A 45 5.00 -12.18 -7.17
C SER A 45 4.21 -13.50 -7.14
N GLY A 46 4.67 -14.47 -6.36
CA GLY A 46 3.96 -15.73 -6.15
C GLY A 46 2.66 -15.55 -5.35
N TYR A 47 2.66 -14.68 -4.33
CA TYR A 47 1.44 -14.39 -3.55
C TYR A 47 0.37 -13.73 -4.42
N ALA A 48 0.79 -12.80 -5.29
CA ALA A 48 -0.08 -12.13 -6.23
C ALA A 48 -0.74 -13.12 -7.23
N VAL A 49 0.04 -14.07 -7.76
CA VAL A 49 -0.46 -15.11 -8.67
C VAL A 49 -1.51 -15.99 -7.99
N ILE A 50 -1.29 -16.38 -6.73
CA ILE A 50 -2.28 -17.19 -6.00
C ILE A 50 -3.55 -16.38 -5.72
N GLY A 51 -3.44 -15.08 -5.40
CA GLY A 51 -4.61 -14.21 -5.27
C GLY A 51 -5.46 -14.16 -6.54
N LEU A 52 -4.81 -14.06 -7.70
CA LEU A 52 -5.47 -14.08 -9.00
C LEU A 52 -6.18 -15.43 -9.27
N ILE A 53 -5.50 -16.54 -8.98
CA ILE A 53 -6.03 -17.89 -9.21
C ILE A 53 -7.20 -18.20 -8.27
N ALA A 54 -7.13 -17.78 -7.00
CA ALA A 54 -8.18 -18.03 -6.01
C ALA A 54 -9.37 -17.08 -6.16
N GLY A 55 -9.17 -15.91 -6.76
CA GLY A 55 -10.19 -14.88 -6.94
C GLY A 55 -11.08 -15.06 -8.15
N ALA A 56 -11.84 -14.01 -8.47
CA ALA A 56 -12.85 -14.00 -9.54
C ALA A 56 -12.28 -14.25 -10.95
N ALA A 57 -11.01 -13.92 -11.18
CA ALA A 57 -10.34 -14.18 -12.45
C ALA A 57 -9.91 -15.64 -12.66
N GLY A 58 -9.83 -16.43 -11.60
CA GLY A 58 -9.42 -17.82 -11.63
C GLY A 58 -10.56 -18.78 -11.26
N PHE A 59 -10.39 -19.51 -10.17
CA PHE A 59 -11.38 -20.50 -9.73
C PHE A 59 -12.60 -19.90 -9.01
N GLY A 60 -12.58 -18.62 -8.65
CA GLY A 60 -13.68 -17.96 -7.93
C GLY A 60 -13.94 -18.53 -6.54
N VAL A 61 -12.94 -19.14 -5.94
CA VAL A 61 -13.05 -19.80 -4.62
C VAL A 61 -13.22 -18.76 -3.51
N ILE A 62 -12.60 -17.59 -3.69
CA ILE A 62 -12.80 -16.41 -2.88
C ILE A 62 -13.69 -15.47 -3.71
N ASP A 63 -14.97 -15.49 -3.43
CA ASP A 63 -15.96 -14.64 -4.09
C ASP A 63 -15.91 -13.18 -3.59
N ALA A 64 -16.69 -12.31 -4.24
CA ALA A 64 -16.73 -10.89 -3.91
C ALA A 64 -17.21 -10.65 -2.46
N ASP A 65 -18.13 -11.45 -1.96
CA ASP A 65 -18.67 -11.32 -0.60
C ASP A 65 -17.63 -11.71 0.44
N SER A 66 -16.90 -12.80 0.22
CA SER A 66 -15.77 -13.23 1.04
C SER A 66 -14.62 -12.21 1.01
N ALA A 67 -14.32 -11.64 -0.15
CA ALA A 67 -13.31 -10.59 -0.28
C ALA A 67 -13.72 -9.31 0.47
N MET A 68 -15.00 -8.95 0.43
CA MET A 68 -15.54 -7.82 1.20
C MET A 68 -15.51 -8.09 2.71
N ALA A 69 -15.86 -9.29 3.14
CA ALA A 69 -15.75 -9.70 4.55
C ALA A 69 -14.29 -9.69 5.07
N ALA A 70 -13.32 -9.91 4.18
CA ALA A 70 -11.89 -9.87 4.50
C ALA A 70 -11.30 -8.44 4.47
N ARG A 71 -12.06 -7.41 4.09
CA ARG A 71 -11.60 -6.01 4.04
C ARG A 71 -10.96 -5.52 5.35
N PRO A 72 -11.51 -5.80 6.56
CA PRO A 72 -10.86 -5.40 7.80
C PRO A 72 -9.43 -5.96 7.95
N LEU A 73 -9.15 -7.13 7.40
CA LEU A 73 -7.79 -7.69 7.39
C LEU A 73 -6.84 -6.89 6.50
N LEU A 74 -7.34 -6.37 5.36
CA LEU A 74 -6.56 -5.46 4.50
C LEU A 74 -6.25 -4.15 5.22
N ASP A 75 -7.23 -3.57 5.90
CA ASP A 75 -7.06 -2.33 6.66
C ASP A 75 -6.03 -2.51 7.77
N VAL A 76 -6.09 -3.63 8.51
CA VAL A 76 -5.13 -3.97 9.57
C VAL A 76 -3.75 -4.21 8.99
N ALA A 77 -3.63 -5.01 7.94
CA ALA A 77 -2.36 -5.34 7.32
C ALA A 77 -1.66 -4.08 6.78
N LEU A 78 -2.40 -3.26 6.00
CA LEU A 78 -1.86 -2.02 5.48
C LEU A 78 -1.58 -1.00 6.59
N GLY A 79 -2.48 -0.90 7.57
CA GLY A 79 -2.33 0.01 8.71
C GLY A 79 -1.06 -0.24 9.51
N LEU A 80 -0.76 -1.49 9.82
CA LEU A 80 0.46 -1.89 10.50
C LEU A 80 1.71 -1.57 9.66
N LEU A 81 1.67 -1.86 8.36
CA LEU A 81 2.78 -1.55 7.45
C LEU A 81 3.00 -0.03 7.31
N LEU A 82 1.94 0.76 7.32
CA LEU A 82 2.04 2.23 7.30
C LEU A 82 2.62 2.78 8.61
N PHE A 83 2.19 2.25 9.75
CA PHE A 83 2.78 2.60 11.03
C PHE A 83 4.28 2.22 11.07
N GLU A 84 4.63 1.04 10.58
CA GLU A 84 6.03 0.60 10.42
C GLU A 84 6.80 1.55 9.51
N LEU A 85 6.28 1.88 8.34
CA LEU A 85 6.91 2.79 7.41
C LEU A 85 7.14 4.17 8.06
N GLY A 86 6.13 4.69 8.76
CA GLY A 86 6.22 5.93 9.51
C GLY A 86 7.31 5.90 10.58
N SER A 87 7.42 4.79 11.32
CA SER A 87 8.44 4.60 12.36
C SER A 87 9.88 4.51 11.83
N ARG A 88 10.08 4.38 10.53
CA ARG A 88 11.39 4.40 9.86
C ARG A 88 11.79 5.80 9.38
N LEU A 89 10.89 6.79 9.44
CA LEU A 89 11.13 8.15 8.95
C LEU A 89 11.77 9.04 10.00
N ASP A 90 13.01 9.44 9.75
CA ASP A 90 13.72 10.47 10.56
C ASP A 90 13.52 11.85 9.95
N LEU A 91 12.69 12.68 10.60
CA LEU A 91 12.42 14.05 10.16
C LEU A 91 13.65 14.95 10.24
N ARG A 92 14.62 14.67 11.15
CA ARG A 92 15.85 15.43 11.23
C ARG A 92 16.71 15.19 9.99
N TRP A 93 16.79 13.94 9.56
CA TRP A 93 17.49 13.57 8.32
C TRP A 93 16.82 14.17 7.09
N ILE A 94 15.49 14.15 7.01
CA ILE A 94 14.72 14.74 5.91
C ILE A 94 14.95 16.26 5.85
N ARG A 95 14.89 16.98 7.00
CA ARG A 95 15.13 18.42 7.06
C ARG A 95 16.55 18.82 6.65
N ARG A 96 17.54 17.96 6.88
CA ARG A 96 18.92 18.17 6.45
C ARG A 96 19.15 17.91 4.98
N ASN A 97 18.18 17.32 4.28
CA ASN A 97 18.23 16.96 2.86
C ASN A 97 17.08 17.64 2.08
N PRO A 98 17.11 18.98 1.91
CA PRO A 98 16.01 19.71 1.24
C PRO A 98 15.79 19.24 -0.21
N TRP A 99 16.84 18.82 -0.90
CA TRP A 99 16.76 18.28 -2.24
C TRP A 99 15.95 16.97 -2.31
N LEU A 100 15.91 16.18 -1.24
CA LEU A 100 15.07 15.00 -1.15
C LEU A 100 13.59 15.38 -1.08
N ILE A 101 13.24 16.40 -0.30
CA ILE A 101 11.87 16.92 -0.22
C ILE A 101 11.44 17.46 -1.58
N LEU A 102 12.31 18.27 -2.21
CA LEU A 102 12.03 18.87 -3.51
C LEU A 102 11.87 17.77 -4.59
N SER A 103 12.72 16.75 -4.57
CA SER A 103 12.58 15.57 -5.43
C SER A 103 11.25 14.84 -5.22
N SER A 104 10.82 14.68 -3.96
CA SER A 104 9.54 14.05 -3.61
C SER A 104 8.34 14.84 -4.14
N VAL A 105 8.32 16.13 -3.91
CA VAL A 105 7.23 17.01 -4.40
C VAL A 105 7.21 17.04 -5.92
N ALA A 106 8.38 17.18 -6.57
CA ALA A 106 8.49 17.22 -8.01
C ALA A 106 8.02 15.90 -8.64
N GLU A 107 8.45 14.76 -8.09
CA GLU A 107 8.04 13.43 -8.57
C GLU A 107 6.53 13.23 -8.44
N ALA A 108 5.94 13.59 -7.31
CA ALA A 108 4.51 13.47 -7.07
C ALA A 108 3.71 14.40 -8.01
N THR A 109 4.12 15.68 -8.10
CA THR A 109 3.46 16.66 -8.98
C THR A 109 3.57 16.27 -10.45
N LEU A 110 4.75 15.83 -10.91
CA LEU A 110 4.93 15.36 -12.27
C LEU A 110 4.11 14.10 -12.54
N THR A 111 3.97 13.20 -11.56
CA THR A 111 3.11 12.02 -11.72
C THR A 111 1.67 12.44 -11.98
N PHE A 112 1.11 13.35 -11.18
CA PHE A 112 -0.23 13.88 -11.42
C PHE A 112 -0.34 14.57 -12.78
N ALA A 113 0.61 15.47 -13.09
CA ALA A 113 0.62 16.29 -14.30
C ALA A 113 0.82 15.47 -15.59
N PHE A 114 1.47 14.31 -15.54
CA PHE A 114 1.62 13.44 -16.72
C PHE A 114 0.46 12.46 -16.85
N VAL A 115 -0.02 11.88 -15.74
CA VAL A 115 -1.08 10.88 -15.77
C VAL A 115 -2.40 11.50 -16.21
N LEU A 116 -2.76 12.69 -15.68
CA LEU A 116 -4.01 13.35 -15.99
C LEU A 116 -4.23 13.57 -17.50
N PRO A 117 -3.33 14.25 -18.25
CA PRO A 117 -3.55 14.48 -19.67
C PRO A 117 -3.49 13.20 -20.51
N VAL A 118 -2.68 12.20 -20.10
CA VAL A 118 -2.66 10.90 -20.80
C VAL A 118 -4.01 10.19 -20.67
N LEU A 119 -4.63 10.20 -19.49
CA LEU A 119 -5.95 9.61 -19.30
C LEU A 119 -7.05 10.38 -20.06
N LEU A 120 -7.00 11.72 -20.07
CA LEU A 120 -7.91 12.54 -20.86
C LEU A 120 -7.78 12.28 -22.36
N PHE A 121 -6.56 12.11 -22.85
CA PHE A 121 -6.29 11.73 -24.24
C PHE A 121 -6.87 10.35 -24.60
N LEU A 122 -6.93 9.45 -23.63
CA LEU A 122 -7.56 8.12 -23.77
C LEU A 122 -9.07 8.15 -23.52
N ASN A 123 -9.69 9.33 -23.52
CA ASN A 123 -11.14 9.54 -23.31
C ASN A 123 -11.67 9.05 -21.96
N VAL A 124 -10.83 9.04 -20.91
CA VAL A 124 -11.30 8.80 -19.54
C VAL A 124 -11.98 10.07 -19.02
N PRO A 125 -13.19 9.98 -18.40
CA PRO A 125 -13.89 11.13 -17.84
C PRO A 125 -13.02 11.93 -16.87
N LEU A 126 -13.12 13.27 -16.89
CA LEU A 126 -12.24 14.17 -16.13
C LEU A 126 -12.16 13.79 -14.63
N MET A 127 -13.31 13.52 -14.00
CA MET A 127 -13.34 13.18 -12.57
C MET A 127 -12.64 11.88 -12.27
N VAL A 128 -12.84 10.86 -13.10
CA VAL A 128 -12.14 9.57 -13.02
C VAL A 128 -10.64 9.79 -13.22
N ALA A 129 -10.24 10.55 -14.23
CA ALA A 129 -8.84 10.85 -14.53
C ALA A 129 -8.14 11.60 -13.38
N MET A 130 -8.82 12.53 -12.71
CA MET A 130 -8.28 13.28 -11.56
C MET A 130 -8.07 12.36 -10.34
N VAL A 131 -9.05 11.52 -10.01
CA VAL A 131 -8.92 10.53 -8.92
C VAL A 131 -7.80 9.55 -9.24
N LEU A 132 -7.71 9.05 -10.47
CA LEU A 132 -6.64 8.17 -10.94
C LEU A 132 -5.26 8.83 -10.86
N ALA A 133 -5.16 10.10 -11.26
CA ALA A 133 -3.90 10.86 -11.19
C ALA A 133 -3.43 11.04 -9.73
N ALA A 134 -4.36 11.29 -8.79
CA ALA A 134 -4.06 11.36 -7.36
C ALA A 134 -3.58 10.00 -6.82
N ILE A 135 -4.32 8.92 -7.13
CA ILE A 135 -3.96 7.55 -6.72
C ILE A 135 -2.62 7.11 -7.33
N ALA A 136 -2.32 7.52 -8.57
CA ALA A 136 -1.06 7.21 -9.25
C ALA A 136 0.18 7.80 -8.56
N MET A 137 0.05 8.83 -7.74
CA MET A 137 1.16 9.36 -6.93
C MET A 137 1.64 8.34 -5.90
N ALA A 138 0.75 7.46 -5.39
CA ALA A 138 1.08 6.47 -4.38
C ALA A 138 2.17 5.49 -4.83
N THR A 139 3.03 5.09 -3.91
CA THR A 139 3.94 3.95 -4.06
C THR A 139 3.59 2.93 -2.99
N SER A 140 3.61 1.64 -3.31
CA SER A 140 3.20 0.58 -2.39
C SER A 140 4.12 0.44 -1.19
N PRO A 141 3.69 0.80 0.04
CA PRO A 141 4.48 0.63 1.25
C PRO A 141 4.79 -0.84 1.53
N ALA A 142 3.78 -1.70 1.38
CA ALA A 142 3.89 -3.13 1.65
C ALA A 142 4.97 -3.79 0.79
N MET A 143 4.97 -3.48 -0.51
CA MET A 143 5.93 -4.05 -1.45
C MET A 143 7.35 -3.58 -1.17
N VAL A 144 7.54 -2.28 -0.91
CA VAL A 144 8.86 -1.71 -0.63
C VAL A 144 9.46 -2.25 0.67
N ILE A 145 8.67 -2.31 1.75
CA ILE A 145 9.13 -2.87 3.04
C ILE A 145 9.50 -4.34 2.89
N GLN A 146 8.63 -5.12 2.24
CA GLN A 146 8.86 -6.55 2.06
C GLN A 146 10.11 -6.83 1.21
N LEU A 147 10.28 -6.12 0.09
CA LEU A 147 11.45 -6.27 -0.76
C LEU A 147 12.74 -5.83 -0.06
N LYS A 148 12.69 -4.73 0.71
CA LYS A 148 13.83 -4.33 1.56
C LYS A 148 14.23 -5.45 2.52
N THR A 149 13.25 -6.09 3.16
CA THR A 149 13.47 -7.17 4.14
C THR A 149 13.98 -8.45 3.45
N GLU A 150 13.35 -8.85 2.34
CA GLU A 150 13.73 -10.04 1.56
C GLU A 150 15.14 -9.94 0.98
N LEU A 151 15.51 -8.76 0.47
CA LEU A 151 16.83 -8.49 -0.13
C LEU A 151 17.88 -8.08 0.91
N ARG A 152 17.49 -7.91 2.17
CA ARG A 152 18.32 -7.31 3.22
C ARG A 152 18.99 -6.02 2.72
N ALA A 153 18.22 -5.22 1.98
CA ALA A 153 18.75 -4.05 1.29
C ALA A 153 19.05 -2.94 2.30
N GLU A 154 20.26 -2.41 2.21
CA GLU A 154 20.75 -1.31 3.05
C GLU A 154 21.59 -0.37 2.18
N GLY A 155 21.31 0.94 2.28
CA GLY A 155 22.05 1.95 1.55
C GLY A 155 21.26 3.25 1.37
N GLN A 156 21.87 4.18 0.64
CA GLN A 156 21.27 5.51 0.43
C GLN A 156 20.01 5.46 -0.43
N VAL A 157 19.99 4.62 -1.47
CA VAL A 157 18.83 4.47 -2.35
C VAL A 157 17.69 3.82 -1.60
N THR A 158 17.96 2.76 -0.83
CA THR A 158 16.96 2.06 0.00
C THR A 158 16.33 3.00 1.03
N GLN A 159 17.13 3.81 1.72
CA GLN A 159 16.62 4.75 2.73
C GLN A 159 15.75 5.84 2.10
N ARG A 160 16.17 6.37 0.95
CA ARG A 160 15.39 7.35 0.18
C ARG A 160 14.11 6.73 -0.39
N LEU A 161 14.17 5.49 -0.87
CA LEU A 161 13.01 4.74 -1.36
C LEU A 161 11.92 4.63 -0.28
N LEU A 162 12.27 4.23 0.95
CA LEU A 162 11.33 4.19 2.07
C LEU A 162 10.73 5.56 2.37
N THR A 163 11.56 6.60 2.37
CA THR A 163 11.11 7.97 2.63
C THR A 163 10.16 8.49 1.55
N LEU A 164 10.53 8.33 0.28
CA LEU A 164 9.68 8.75 -0.85
C LEU A 164 8.38 7.95 -0.89
N THR A 165 8.42 6.65 -0.60
CA THR A 165 7.21 5.80 -0.51
C THR A 165 6.23 6.33 0.53
N ALA A 166 6.72 6.73 1.71
CA ALA A 166 5.86 7.28 2.75
C ALA A 166 5.27 8.64 2.35
N LEU A 167 6.09 9.54 1.81
CA LEU A 167 5.63 10.85 1.34
C LEU A 167 4.62 10.71 0.20
N ASN A 168 4.87 9.83 -0.76
CA ASN A 168 3.96 9.55 -1.87
C ASN A 168 2.62 8.99 -1.41
N SER A 169 2.62 8.15 -0.37
CA SER A 169 1.39 7.65 0.25
C SER A 169 0.60 8.81 0.89
N MET A 170 1.28 9.74 1.57
CA MET A 170 0.64 10.93 2.14
C MET A 170 0.06 11.84 1.05
N TYR A 171 0.84 12.15 0.01
CA TYR A 171 0.39 13.00 -1.09
C TYR A 171 -0.82 12.40 -1.80
N ALA A 172 -0.78 11.11 -2.13
CA ALA A 172 -1.88 10.43 -2.79
C ALA A 172 -3.18 10.52 -1.99
N VAL A 173 -3.13 10.25 -0.68
CA VAL A 173 -4.31 10.34 0.19
C VAL A 173 -4.83 11.77 0.28
N VAL A 174 -3.93 12.74 0.52
CA VAL A 174 -4.35 14.15 0.67
C VAL A 174 -4.97 14.67 -0.64
N ILE A 175 -4.30 14.45 -1.77
CA ILE A 175 -4.79 14.94 -3.07
C ILE A 175 -6.06 14.19 -3.48
N GLU A 176 -6.15 12.88 -3.25
CA GLU A 176 -7.40 12.13 -3.52
C GLU A 176 -8.56 12.69 -2.70
N LYS A 177 -8.38 12.98 -1.40
CA LYS A 177 -9.45 13.56 -0.57
C LYS A 177 -9.82 14.98 -1.01
N LEU A 178 -8.87 15.78 -1.49
CA LEU A 178 -9.17 17.10 -2.08
C LEU A 178 -9.95 16.98 -3.39
N VAL A 179 -9.59 16.05 -4.26
CA VAL A 179 -10.30 15.77 -5.52
C VAL A 179 -11.70 15.22 -5.22
N SER A 180 -11.84 14.27 -4.29
CA SER A 180 -13.15 13.75 -3.87
C SER A 180 -14.03 14.82 -3.24
N SER A 181 -13.46 15.78 -2.52
CA SER A 181 -14.19 16.91 -1.96
C SER A 181 -14.69 17.87 -3.03
N TRP A 182 -13.91 18.11 -4.08
CA TRP A 182 -14.37 18.89 -5.23
C TRP A 182 -15.50 18.16 -5.98
N LEU A 183 -15.39 16.85 -6.16
CA LEU A 183 -16.48 16.03 -6.69
C LEU A 183 -17.77 16.19 -5.87
N HIS A 184 -17.66 16.28 -4.54
CA HIS A 184 -18.82 16.52 -3.66
C HIS A 184 -19.52 17.85 -3.97
N GLN A 185 -18.76 18.90 -4.31
CA GLN A 185 -19.34 20.19 -4.71
C GLN A 185 -20.15 20.07 -6.00
N GLU A 186 -19.64 19.35 -7.01
CA GLU A 186 -20.35 19.17 -8.28
C GLU A 186 -21.64 18.35 -8.11
N VAL A 187 -21.63 17.35 -7.22
CA VAL A 187 -22.80 16.49 -6.97
C VAL A 187 -23.83 17.15 -6.06
N TYR A 188 -23.41 17.86 -5.01
CA TYR A 188 -24.29 18.37 -3.94
C TYR A 188 -24.36 19.90 -3.85
N GLY A 189 -23.53 20.65 -4.56
CA GLY A 189 -23.58 22.12 -4.64
C GLY A 189 -23.20 22.88 -3.35
N ASN A 190 -22.57 22.24 -2.36
CA ASN A 190 -22.27 22.86 -1.07
C ASN A 190 -20.77 23.17 -0.90
N VAL A 191 -20.38 24.42 -1.22
CA VAL A 191 -19.00 24.91 -1.13
C VAL A 191 -18.40 24.81 0.29
N PHE A 192 -19.20 25.03 1.34
CA PHE A 192 -18.75 24.96 2.72
C PHE A 192 -18.33 23.53 3.09
N ALA A 193 -19.14 22.53 2.71
CA ALA A 193 -18.80 21.12 2.92
C ALA A 193 -17.53 20.70 2.17
N THR A 194 -17.32 21.26 0.96
CA THR A 194 -16.13 21.00 0.14
C THR A 194 -14.82 21.39 0.81
N ILE A 195 -14.81 22.46 1.60
CA ILE A 195 -13.62 22.91 2.34
C ILE A 195 -13.51 22.22 3.70
N LEU A 196 -14.65 22.08 4.39
CA LEU A 196 -14.69 21.52 5.75
C LEU A 196 -14.33 20.04 5.78
N GLN A 197 -14.73 19.26 4.78
CA GLN A 197 -14.52 17.82 4.73
C GLN A 197 -13.01 17.43 4.72
N PRO A 198 -12.16 17.92 3.78
CA PRO A 198 -10.75 17.58 3.80
C PRO A 198 -10.03 18.13 5.03
N LEU A 199 -10.42 19.29 5.53
CA LEU A 199 -9.86 19.88 6.75
C LEU A 199 -10.17 19.01 7.98
N TYR A 200 -11.42 18.54 8.11
CA TYR A 200 -11.82 17.59 9.15
C TYR A 200 -11.03 16.29 9.07
N LEU A 201 -10.89 15.72 7.86
CA LEU A 201 -10.14 14.49 7.65
C LEU A 201 -8.66 14.64 8.02
N LEU A 202 -8.02 15.73 7.58
CA LEU A 202 -6.61 16.00 7.87
C LEU A 202 -6.38 16.24 9.36
N ILE A 203 -7.09 17.20 9.95
CA ILE A 203 -6.93 17.55 11.37
C ILE A 203 -7.31 16.36 12.25
N GLY A 204 -8.46 15.74 12.02
CA GLY A 204 -8.92 14.58 12.79
C GLY A 204 -7.94 13.41 12.75
N SER A 205 -7.41 13.09 11.56
CA SER A 205 -6.41 12.02 11.41
C SER A 205 -5.10 12.37 12.11
N LEU A 206 -4.66 13.63 12.08
CA LEU A 206 -3.45 14.06 12.81
C LEU A 206 -3.63 14.07 14.32
N VAL A 207 -4.82 14.44 14.81
CA VAL A 207 -5.16 14.36 16.25
C VAL A 207 -5.15 12.90 16.69
N LEU A 208 -5.79 12.01 15.93
CA LEU A 208 -5.77 10.58 16.23
C LEU A 208 -4.34 10.02 16.18
N ALA A 209 -3.54 10.41 15.20
CA ALA A 209 -2.14 10.04 15.10
C ALA A 209 -1.33 10.46 16.34
N TYR A 210 -1.55 11.70 16.81
CA TYR A 210 -0.89 12.22 18.00
C TYR A 210 -1.29 11.44 19.26
N LEU A 211 -2.60 11.18 19.44
CA LEU A 211 -3.11 10.41 20.56
C LEU A 211 -2.54 8.99 20.56
N LEU A 212 -2.56 8.31 19.42
CA LEU A 212 -1.98 6.98 19.25
C LEU A 212 -0.48 6.97 19.57
N ALA A 213 0.27 7.92 19.04
CA ALA A 213 1.70 8.03 19.28
C ALA A 213 2.02 8.28 20.77
N ARG A 214 1.26 9.15 21.43
CA ARG A 214 1.41 9.41 22.88
C ARG A 214 1.10 8.18 23.71
N THR A 215 0.04 7.45 23.36
CA THR A 215 -0.36 6.21 24.06
C THR A 215 0.69 5.12 23.85
N CYS A 216 1.17 4.91 22.64
CA CYS A 216 2.27 3.98 22.35
C CYS A 216 3.54 4.33 23.17
N THR A 217 3.93 5.61 23.18
CA THR A 217 5.10 6.08 23.92
C THR A 217 4.93 5.89 25.42
N PHE A 218 3.73 6.15 25.95
CA PHE A 218 3.40 5.96 27.38
C PHE A 218 3.54 4.49 27.80
N PHE A 219 2.94 3.57 27.05
CA PHE A 219 3.04 2.14 27.34
C PHE A 219 4.48 1.64 27.22
N TYR A 220 5.19 2.07 26.17
CA TYR A 220 6.59 1.70 25.99
C TYR A 220 7.48 2.09 27.18
N ARG A 221 7.33 3.33 27.70
CA ARG A 221 8.12 3.82 28.85
C ARG A 221 7.76 3.13 30.16
N ARG A 222 6.50 2.78 30.36
CA ARG A 222 6.01 2.21 31.61
C ARG A 222 6.18 0.71 31.74
N LEU A 223 6.07 -0.02 30.63
CA LEU A 223 6.03 -1.48 30.64
C LEU A 223 7.35 -2.13 30.22
N ASN A 224 8.40 -1.33 29.93
CA ASN A 224 9.72 -1.82 29.48
C ASN A 224 9.61 -2.79 28.29
N MET A 225 8.89 -2.37 27.27
CA MET A 225 8.31 -3.16 26.20
C MET A 225 9.37 -3.73 25.21
N GLN A 226 10.18 -4.69 25.63
CA GLN A 226 11.07 -5.45 24.73
C GLN A 226 10.55 -6.86 24.41
N ASP A 227 9.47 -7.33 25.02
CA ASP A 227 8.97 -8.69 24.98
C ASP A 227 7.74 -8.86 24.04
N GLU A 228 7.35 -10.13 23.79
CA GLU A 228 6.20 -10.51 22.97
C GLU A 228 4.88 -9.85 23.41
N HIS A 229 4.70 -9.61 24.71
CA HIS A 229 3.53 -8.91 25.26
C HIS A 229 3.39 -7.47 24.75
N SER A 230 4.50 -6.84 24.39
CA SER A 230 4.55 -5.50 23.81
C SER A 230 3.94 -5.45 22.42
N PHE A 231 4.15 -6.51 21.65
CA PHE A 231 3.55 -6.65 20.33
C PHE A 231 2.01 -6.70 20.41
N VAL A 232 1.47 -7.50 21.34
CA VAL A 232 0.01 -7.62 21.52
C VAL A 232 -0.61 -6.26 21.87
N ALA A 233 0.02 -5.50 22.76
CA ALA A 233 -0.46 -4.16 23.12
C ALA A 233 -0.39 -3.17 21.95
N LEU A 234 0.71 -3.16 21.18
CA LEU A 234 0.85 -2.33 19.99
C LEU A 234 -0.18 -2.72 18.92
N PHE A 235 -0.34 -4.01 18.68
CA PHE A 235 -1.33 -4.53 17.73
C PHE A 235 -2.75 -4.11 18.13
N GLY A 236 -3.10 -4.26 19.40
CA GLY A 236 -4.39 -3.82 19.95
C GLY A 236 -4.61 -2.30 19.80
N LEU A 237 -3.57 -1.48 20.02
CA LEU A 237 -3.64 -0.03 19.81
C LEU A 237 -3.84 0.34 18.34
N VAL A 238 -3.19 -0.36 17.41
CA VAL A 238 -3.38 -0.15 15.98
C VAL A 238 -4.79 -0.54 15.57
N LEU A 239 -5.29 -1.69 16.04
CA LEU A 239 -6.69 -2.11 15.81
C LEU A 239 -7.68 -1.07 16.31
N LEU A 240 -7.47 -0.55 17.53
CA LEU A 240 -8.32 0.49 18.10
C LEU A 240 -8.26 1.78 17.27
N ALA A 241 -7.08 2.17 16.81
CA ALA A 241 -6.93 3.34 15.96
C ALA A 241 -7.65 3.18 14.61
N ILE A 242 -7.62 1.97 14.00
CA ILE A 242 -8.40 1.65 12.80
C ILE A 242 -9.89 1.77 13.09
N ALA A 243 -10.38 1.15 14.17
CA ALA A 243 -11.78 1.21 14.54
C ALA A 243 -12.26 2.65 14.82
N VAL A 244 -11.45 3.46 15.51
CA VAL A 244 -11.73 4.89 15.75
C VAL A 244 -11.71 5.68 14.44
N SER A 245 -10.76 5.40 13.54
CA SER A 245 -10.74 6.04 12.22
C SER A 245 -12.02 5.78 11.44
N HIS A 246 -12.51 4.54 11.43
CA HIS A 246 -13.78 4.18 10.77
C HIS A 246 -14.98 4.84 11.46
N LEU A 247 -15.03 4.83 12.80
CA LEU A 247 -16.11 5.45 13.58
C LEU A 247 -16.27 6.95 13.28
N PHE A 248 -15.15 7.67 13.24
CA PHE A 248 -15.12 9.11 12.96
C PHE A 248 -14.96 9.44 11.47
N LYS A 249 -14.99 8.45 10.58
CA LYS A 249 -14.78 8.61 9.13
C LYS A 249 -13.48 9.36 8.79
N LEU A 250 -12.41 9.10 9.55
CA LEU A 250 -11.07 9.66 9.35
C LEU A 250 -10.24 8.80 8.39
N SER A 251 -9.11 9.35 7.93
CA SER A 251 -8.18 8.58 7.12
C SER A 251 -7.27 7.69 7.98
N THR A 252 -7.54 6.39 7.97
CA THR A 252 -6.72 5.37 8.65
C THR A 252 -5.26 5.42 8.16
N ILE A 253 -5.07 5.63 6.86
CA ILE A 253 -3.75 5.68 6.21
C ILE A 253 -2.93 6.84 6.78
N LEU A 254 -3.50 8.05 6.82
CA LEU A 254 -2.82 9.24 7.37
C LEU A 254 -2.58 9.09 8.87
N ALA A 255 -3.57 8.60 9.62
CA ALA A 255 -3.48 8.47 11.06
C ALA A 255 -2.34 7.53 11.48
N LEU A 256 -2.25 6.35 10.88
CA LEU A 256 -1.26 5.35 11.26
C LEU A 256 0.15 5.71 10.75
N LEU A 257 0.26 6.22 9.52
CA LEU A 257 1.55 6.69 9.01
C LEU A 257 2.10 7.85 9.84
N ALA A 258 1.26 8.86 10.12
CA ALA A 258 1.66 10.01 10.94
C ALA A 258 1.99 9.60 12.40
N ALA A 259 1.22 8.66 12.98
CA ALA A 259 1.53 8.13 14.30
C ALA A 259 2.92 7.48 14.36
N GLY A 260 3.26 6.65 13.37
CA GLY A 260 4.60 6.06 13.24
C GLY A 260 5.69 7.13 13.16
N ILE A 261 5.48 8.19 12.35
CA ILE A 261 6.42 9.31 12.23
C ILE A 261 6.60 10.03 13.57
N ILE A 262 5.50 10.31 14.27
CA ILE A 262 5.54 11.01 15.57
C ILE A 262 6.29 10.16 16.60
N VAL A 263 5.98 8.86 16.69
CA VAL A 263 6.68 7.93 17.60
C VAL A 263 8.19 7.95 17.34
N LYS A 264 8.62 7.82 16.08
CA LYS A 264 10.03 7.81 15.70
C LYS A 264 10.78 9.10 16.10
N ASN A 265 10.12 10.24 15.95
CA ASN A 265 10.78 11.53 16.11
C ASN A 265 10.66 12.14 17.53
N HIS A 266 9.79 11.58 18.38
CA HIS A 266 9.63 11.96 19.78
C HIS A 266 10.55 11.20 20.74
N GLU A 267 11.01 10.01 20.32
CA GLU A 267 11.83 9.13 21.15
C GLU A 267 13.30 9.17 20.74
N ALA A 268 14.19 9.36 21.74
CA ALA A 268 15.63 9.32 21.54
C ALA A 268 16.16 7.88 21.30
N ARG A 269 15.38 6.85 21.65
CA ARG A 269 15.73 5.43 21.47
C ARG A 269 14.76 4.77 20.50
N PRO A 270 15.12 4.58 19.23
CA PRO A 270 14.20 4.20 18.17
C PRO A 270 13.98 2.68 18.01
N GLN A 271 14.15 1.87 19.01
CA GLN A 271 13.94 0.40 18.92
C GLN A 271 12.56 -0.02 19.43
N LEU A 272 11.51 0.69 18.97
CA LEU A 272 10.11 0.38 19.29
C LEU A 272 9.56 -0.84 18.52
N TRP A 273 10.35 -1.42 17.61
CA TRP A 273 9.89 -2.49 16.76
C TRP A 273 10.27 -3.85 17.36
N PRO A 274 9.30 -4.64 17.87
CA PRO A 274 9.58 -5.98 18.37
C PRO A 274 10.17 -6.84 17.25
N GLN A 275 11.20 -7.61 17.54
CA GLN A 275 11.79 -8.52 16.54
C GLN A 275 10.76 -9.50 15.98
N HIS A 276 9.75 -9.86 16.77
CA HIS A 276 8.67 -10.79 16.41
C HIS A 276 7.58 -10.16 15.51
N PHE A 277 7.50 -8.82 15.41
CA PHE A 277 6.57 -8.17 14.49
C PHE A 277 6.89 -8.49 13.03
N GLY A 278 8.15 -8.78 12.72
CA GLY A 278 8.58 -9.20 11.40
C GLY A 278 7.81 -10.42 10.88
N THR A 279 7.55 -11.45 11.71
CA THR A 279 6.80 -12.65 11.30
C THR A 279 5.31 -12.37 11.10
N ALA A 280 4.67 -11.64 12.02
CA ALA A 280 3.26 -11.28 11.89
C ALA A 280 3.04 -10.27 10.76
N GLY A 281 3.92 -9.28 10.60
CA GLY A 281 3.90 -8.35 9.48
C GLY A 281 4.08 -9.06 8.14
N TRP A 282 4.92 -10.09 8.11
CA TRP A 282 5.09 -10.91 6.91
C TRP A 282 3.80 -11.68 6.56
N LEU A 283 3.17 -12.35 7.52
CA LEU A 283 1.90 -13.04 7.31
C LEU A 283 0.81 -12.09 6.80
N LEU A 284 0.67 -10.92 7.43
CA LEU A 284 -0.27 -9.89 7.00
C LEU A 284 0.04 -9.37 5.59
N THR A 285 1.32 -9.29 5.22
CA THR A 285 1.73 -8.93 3.86
C THR A 285 1.29 -10.00 2.85
N VAL A 286 1.44 -11.29 3.16
CA VAL A 286 0.96 -12.38 2.29
C VAL A 286 -0.55 -12.25 2.08
N ILE A 287 -1.31 -12.09 3.16
CA ILE A 287 -2.77 -11.90 3.13
C ILE A 287 -3.13 -10.68 2.26
N LEU A 288 -2.43 -9.56 2.47
CA LEU A 288 -2.64 -8.32 1.72
C LEU A 288 -2.47 -8.53 0.20
N PHE A 289 -1.40 -9.20 -0.23
CA PHE A 289 -1.13 -9.42 -1.65
C PHE A 289 -2.10 -10.43 -2.27
N VAL A 290 -2.45 -11.49 -1.56
CA VAL A 290 -3.45 -12.46 -2.01
C VAL A 290 -4.80 -11.76 -2.16
N LEU A 291 -5.32 -11.11 -1.12
CA LEU A 291 -6.64 -10.49 -1.14
C LEU A 291 -6.76 -9.33 -2.14
N THR A 292 -5.69 -8.56 -2.37
CA THR A 292 -5.75 -7.44 -3.31
C THR A 292 -6.09 -7.89 -4.73
N LEU A 293 -5.62 -9.06 -5.17
CA LEU A 293 -5.89 -9.58 -6.52
C LEU A 293 -7.10 -10.51 -6.63
N THR A 294 -7.72 -10.93 -5.52
CA THR A 294 -8.96 -11.72 -5.59
C THR A 294 -10.11 -10.96 -6.24
N SER A 295 -10.13 -9.63 -6.10
CA SER A 295 -11.14 -8.75 -6.70
C SER A 295 -10.88 -8.40 -8.17
N PHE A 296 -9.79 -8.92 -8.77
CA PHE A 296 -9.52 -8.70 -10.19
C PHE A 296 -10.40 -9.61 -11.05
N GLU A 297 -10.99 -9.04 -12.11
CA GLU A 297 -11.79 -9.76 -13.10
C GLU A 297 -11.30 -9.46 -14.51
N TRP A 298 -11.40 -10.44 -15.43
CA TRP A 298 -10.98 -10.24 -16.82
C TRP A 298 -11.74 -9.12 -17.53
N ARG A 299 -12.98 -8.84 -17.13
CA ARG A 299 -13.76 -7.70 -17.67
C ARG A 299 -13.11 -6.34 -17.41
N HIS A 300 -12.28 -6.21 -16.36
CA HIS A 300 -11.55 -4.98 -16.09
C HIS A 300 -10.59 -4.62 -17.23
N ILE A 301 -10.01 -5.63 -17.91
CA ILE A 301 -9.13 -5.41 -19.06
C ILE A 301 -9.91 -4.78 -20.22
N ALA A 302 -11.12 -5.24 -20.49
CA ALA A 302 -11.95 -4.68 -21.55
C ALA A 302 -12.36 -3.22 -21.27
N LEU A 303 -12.65 -2.89 -19.99
CA LEU A 303 -13.13 -1.56 -19.60
C LEU A 303 -11.99 -0.53 -19.41
N GLY A 304 -10.80 -0.97 -18.98
CA GLY A 304 -9.75 -0.05 -18.53
C GLY A 304 -8.34 -0.43 -18.93
N GLY A 305 -8.11 -1.54 -19.65
CA GLY A 305 -6.76 -2.06 -19.89
C GLY A 305 -5.83 -1.09 -20.64
N VAL A 306 -6.32 -0.43 -21.68
CA VAL A 306 -5.53 0.57 -22.45
C VAL A 306 -5.23 1.79 -21.58
N ALA A 307 -6.22 2.29 -20.84
CA ALA A 307 -6.02 3.43 -19.94
C ALA A 307 -5.06 3.07 -18.79
N ALA A 308 -5.12 1.84 -18.28
CA ALA A 308 -4.18 1.33 -17.28
C ALA A 308 -2.74 1.30 -17.79
N LEU A 309 -2.52 0.85 -19.03
CA LEU A 309 -1.18 0.90 -19.65
C LEU A 309 -0.69 2.34 -19.81
N GLY A 310 -1.55 3.25 -20.27
CA GLY A 310 -1.25 4.68 -20.34
C GLY A 310 -0.87 5.26 -18.97
N LEU A 311 -1.65 4.95 -17.93
CA LEU A 311 -1.36 5.35 -16.55
C LEU A 311 0.00 4.82 -16.08
N ILE A 312 0.29 3.52 -16.27
CA ILE A 312 1.54 2.89 -15.86
C ILE A 312 2.73 3.56 -16.52
N VAL A 313 2.68 3.75 -17.85
CA VAL A 313 3.79 4.35 -18.60
C VAL A 313 3.99 5.80 -18.20
N ALA A 314 2.93 6.62 -18.16
CA ALA A 314 3.00 8.02 -17.75
C ALA A 314 3.58 8.16 -16.35
N ARG A 315 3.11 7.34 -15.41
CA ARG A 315 3.58 7.29 -14.02
C ARG A 315 5.06 6.91 -13.92
N LEU A 316 5.51 5.86 -14.60
CA LEU A 316 6.91 5.43 -14.60
C LEU A 316 7.85 6.53 -15.14
N ILE A 317 7.48 7.16 -16.24
CA ILE A 317 8.24 8.26 -16.83
C ILE A 317 8.30 9.45 -15.87
N ALA A 318 7.17 9.86 -15.32
CA ALA A 318 7.09 11.00 -14.40
C ALA A 318 7.93 10.79 -13.14
N LYS A 319 7.82 9.61 -12.51
CA LYS A 319 8.61 9.24 -11.33
C LYS A 319 10.11 9.22 -11.63
N LEU A 320 10.50 8.65 -12.77
CA LEU A 320 11.88 8.63 -13.19
C LEU A 320 12.41 10.06 -13.42
N ILE A 321 11.70 10.90 -14.15
CA ILE A 321 12.09 12.28 -14.43
C ILE A 321 12.18 13.10 -13.13
N GLY A 322 11.15 13.03 -12.27
CA GLY A 322 11.09 13.78 -11.03
C GLY A 322 12.24 13.46 -10.07
N VAL A 323 12.60 12.18 -9.94
CA VAL A 323 13.74 11.76 -9.12
C VAL A 323 15.07 12.13 -9.80
N MET A 324 15.20 11.90 -11.10
CA MET A 324 16.44 12.17 -11.84
C MET A 324 16.79 13.66 -11.86
N ALA A 325 15.80 14.55 -11.96
CA ALA A 325 16.02 16.01 -11.95
C ALA A 325 16.77 16.51 -10.70
N PHE A 326 16.55 15.84 -9.58
CA PHE A 326 17.18 16.21 -8.29
C PHE A 326 18.22 15.18 -7.82
N ALA A 327 18.60 14.19 -8.62
CA ALA A 327 19.54 13.15 -8.22
C ALA A 327 20.91 13.76 -7.82
N LYS A 328 21.55 14.51 -8.70
CA LYS A 328 22.85 15.13 -8.43
C LYS A 328 22.83 16.11 -7.26
N PRO A 329 21.92 17.12 -7.20
CA PRO A 329 21.84 18.02 -6.06
C PRO A 329 21.61 17.29 -4.74
N SER A 330 20.89 16.17 -4.76
CA SER A 330 20.63 15.35 -3.57
C SER A 330 21.78 14.41 -3.19
N GLY A 331 22.90 14.42 -3.94
CA GLY A 331 24.08 13.60 -3.66
C GLY A 331 24.01 12.16 -4.19
N LEU A 332 23.12 11.90 -5.16
CA LEU A 332 23.05 10.63 -5.89
C LEU A 332 23.75 10.74 -7.24
N ASN A 333 24.38 9.67 -7.68
CA ASN A 333 24.82 9.55 -9.07
C ASN A 333 23.64 9.20 -9.99
N TRP A 334 23.82 9.32 -11.31
CA TRP A 334 22.76 9.05 -12.29
C TRP A 334 22.20 7.62 -12.22
N LYS A 335 23.05 6.62 -11.93
CA LYS A 335 22.62 5.22 -11.77
C LYS A 335 21.74 5.07 -10.54
N GLN A 336 22.12 5.68 -9.43
CA GLN A 336 21.34 5.66 -8.18
C GLN A 336 20.01 6.41 -8.33
N GLY A 337 20.00 7.56 -9.03
CA GLY A 337 18.78 8.30 -9.34
C GLY A 337 17.82 7.49 -10.20
N ALA A 338 18.30 6.85 -11.26
CA ALA A 338 17.49 5.98 -12.11
C ALA A 338 16.96 4.76 -11.34
N ALA A 339 17.81 4.12 -10.54
CA ALA A 339 17.40 3.00 -9.70
C ALA A 339 16.31 3.40 -8.68
N LEU A 340 16.45 4.57 -8.05
CA LEU A 340 15.46 5.11 -7.12
C LEU A 340 14.13 5.38 -7.83
N GLY A 341 14.15 6.07 -8.99
CA GLY A 341 12.95 6.36 -9.78
C GLY A 341 12.20 5.10 -10.21
N LEU A 342 12.93 4.09 -10.72
CA LEU A 342 12.34 2.80 -11.08
C LEU A 342 11.82 2.02 -9.87
N SER A 343 12.48 2.13 -8.72
CA SER A 343 12.04 1.47 -7.48
C SER A 343 10.74 2.05 -6.92
N LEU A 344 10.30 3.24 -7.35
CA LEU A 344 9.01 3.84 -6.99
C LEU A 344 7.84 3.32 -7.86
N SER A 345 8.10 2.38 -8.76
CA SER A 345 7.07 1.80 -9.65
C SER A 345 5.95 1.03 -8.93
N PRO A 346 6.13 0.32 -7.80
CA PRO A 346 5.09 -0.52 -7.24
C PRO A 346 3.81 0.23 -6.88
N MET A 347 2.66 -0.38 -7.22
CA MET A 347 1.32 0.05 -6.86
C MET A 347 0.53 -1.19 -6.42
N SER A 348 -0.21 -1.11 -5.31
CA SER A 348 -0.93 -2.28 -4.78
C SER A 348 -2.06 -1.87 -3.82
N ALA A 349 -2.22 -2.55 -2.70
CA ALA A 349 -3.32 -2.43 -1.76
C ALA A 349 -3.68 -0.99 -1.35
N LEU A 350 -2.71 -0.07 -1.22
CA LEU A 350 -3.01 1.34 -0.93
C LEU A 350 -3.91 1.95 -2.02
N ALA A 351 -3.59 1.72 -3.29
CA ALA A 351 -4.39 2.20 -4.41
C ALA A 351 -5.78 1.54 -4.43
N TYR A 352 -5.85 0.24 -4.13
CA TYR A 352 -7.12 -0.48 -3.99
C TYR A 352 -8.02 0.15 -2.91
N LEU A 353 -7.48 0.42 -1.72
CA LEU A 353 -8.25 1.03 -0.64
C LEU A 353 -8.69 2.46 -0.96
N LEU A 354 -7.88 3.27 -1.66
CA LEU A 354 -8.30 4.60 -2.08
C LEU A 354 -9.46 4.57 -3.10
N VAL A 355 -9.43 3.61 -4.03
CA VAL A 355 -10.57 3.37 -4.93
C VAL A 355 -11.82 2.98 -4.15
N ASP A 356 -11.66 2.07 -3.21
CA ASP A 356 -12.77 1.56 -2.42
C ASP A 356 -13.36 2.65 -1.50
N ASP A 357 -12.52 3.53 -0.95
CA ASP A 357 -12.95 4.73 -0.24
C ASP A 357 -13.78 5.66 -1.13
N THR A 358 -13.39 5.84 -2.41
CA THR A 358 -14.16 6.64 -3.37
C THR A 358 -15.55 6.05 -3.60
N TYR A 359 -15.67 4.73 -3.78
CA TYR A 359 -16.98 4.07 -3.95
C TYR A 359 -17.82 4.04 -2.67
N ASN A 360 -17.21 4.03 -1.49
CA ASN A 360 -17.95 4.17 -0.23
C ASN A 360 -18.59 5.54 -0.08
N LEU A 361 -17.95 6.59 -0.60
CA LEU A 361 -18.51 7.94 -0.62
C LEU A 361 -19.50 8.14 -1.76
N TYR A 362 -19.22 7.55 -2.92
CA TYR A 362 -19.99 7.68 -4.17
C TYR A 362 -20.27 6.31 -4.78
N PRO A 363 -21.30 5.56 -4.32
CA PRO A 363 -21.58 4.19 -4.77
C PRO A 363 -21.83 4.07 -6.28
N ASN A 364 -22.34 5.14 -6.92
CA ASN A 364 -22.64 5.19 -8.36
C ASN A 364 -21.49 5.83 -9.17
N PHE A 365 -20.27 5.88 -8.63
CA PHE A 365 -19.12 6.41 -9.36
C PHE A 365 -18.79 5.52 -10.57
N ASP A 366 -18.20 6.11 -11.61
CA ASP A 366 -17.90 5.44 -12.87
C ASP A 366 -17.07 4.15 -12.67
N PRO A 367 -17.53 2.99 -13.15
CA PRO A 367 -16.83 1.71 -13.00
C PRO A 367 -15.46 1.66 -13.67
N GLN A 368 -15.14 2.59 -14.59
CA GLN A 368 -13.82 2.71 -15.18
C GLN A 368 -12.73 2.96 -14.14
N LEU A 369 -13.02 3.69 -13.05
CA LEU A 369 -12.06 3.93 -11.97
C LEU A 369 -11.50 2.61 -11.43
N ARG A 370 -12.41 1.72 -11.01
CA ARG A 370 -12.02 0.40 -10.47
C ARG A 370 -11.30 -0.44 -11.52
N ALA A 371 -11.80 -0.47 -12.74
CA ALA A 371 -11.21 -1.25 -13.82
C ALA A 371 -9.76 -0.84 -14.12
N ILE A 372 -9.48 0.46 -14.26
CA ILE A 372 -8.15 0.98 -14.55
C ILE A 372 -7.18 0.71 -13.41
N VAL A 373 -7.60 0.92 -12.15
CA VAL A 373 -6.73 0.67 -10.99
C VAL A 373 -6.46 -0.82 -10.83
N MET A 374 -7.47 -1.69 -10.98
CA MET A 374 -7.29 -3.14 -10.86
C MET A 374 -6.35 -3.69 -11.93
N CYS A 375 -6.47 -3.23 -13.20
CA CYS A 375 -5.51 -3.56 -14.25
C CYS A 375 -4.10 -3.06 -13.93
N SER A 376 -3.98 -1.83 -13.40
CA SER A 376 -2.68 -1.26 -13.03
C SER A 376 -2.03 -2.03 -11.88
N ILE A 377 -2.82 -2.41 -10.87
CA ILE A 377 -2.36 -3.24 -9.75
C ILE A 377 -1.92 -4.61 -10.25
N PHE A 378 -2.72 -5.27 -11.11
CA PHE A 378 -2.39 -6.56 -11.68
C PHE A 378 -1.03 -6.55 -12.37
N VAL A 379 -0.79 -5.59 -13.25
CA VAL A 379 0.49 -5.45 -13.95
C VAL A 379 1.63 -5.10 -13.00
N LEU A 380 1.44 -4.12 -12.13
CA LEU A 380 2.51 -3.61 -11.25
C LEU A 380 2.78 -4.50 -10.03
N GLN A 381 1.87 -5.39 -9.66
CA GLN A 381 2.14 -6.40 -8.62
C GLN A 381 3.04 -7.53 -9.13
N ILE A 382 3.07 -7.74 -10.44
CA ILE A 382 3.97 -8.72 -11.08
C ILE A 382 5.30 -8.06 -11.47
N LEU A 383 5.24 -6.92 -12.19
CA LEU A 383 6.42 -6.22 -12.71
C LEU A 383 7.14 -5.38 -11.64
N GLY A 384 6.40 -4.78 -10.70
CA GLY A 384 6.95 -3.88 -9.69
C GLY A 384 8.04 -4.53 -8.83
N PRO A 385 7.81 -5.72 -8.25
CA PRO A 385 8.83 -6.42 -7.47
C PRO A 385 10.11 -6.67 -8.26
N TRP A 386 9.97 -7.06 -9.52
CA TRP A 386 11.10 -7.29 -10.42
C TRP A 386 11.89 -5.99 -10.70
N LEU A 387 11.18 -4.88 -10.94
CA LEU A 387 11.82 -3.57 -11.15
C LEU A 387 12.60 -3.12 -9.91
N VAL A 388 12.01 -3.22 -8.72
CA VAL A 388 12.71 -2.87 -7.46
C VAL A 388 13.91 -3.78 -7.24
N TYR A 389 13.74 -5.09 -7.43
CA TYR A 389 14.82 -6.06 -7.28
C TYR A 389 16.01 -5.72 -8.19
N ARG A 390 15.75 -5.48 -9.49
CA ARG A 390 16.79 -5.11 -10.46
C ARG A 390 17.44 -3.77 -10.13
N SER A 391 16.63 -2.80 -9.72
CA SER A 391 17.12 -1.46 -9.36
C SER A 391 18.07 -1.47 -8.17
N LEU A 392 17.72 -2.19 -7.10
CA LEU A 392 18.58 -2.32 -5.91
C LEU A 392 19.84 -3.16 -6.19
N ALA A 393 19.73 -4.16 -7.06
CA ALA A 393 20.88 -4.93 -7.51
C ALA A 393 21.87 -4.09 -8.32
N LEU A 394 21.38 -3.19 -9.20
CA LEU A 394 22.20 -2.29 -10.03
C LEU A 394 23.05 -1.32 -9.20
N VAL A 395 22.61 -0.94 -8.02
CA VAL A 395 23.34 -0.02 -7.12
C VAL A 395 24.09 -0.74 -5.99
N ALA A 396 24.15 -2.08 -6.04
CA ALA A 396 24.84 -2.92 -5.06
C ALA A 396 24.38 -2.71 -3.59
N GLU A 397 23.13 -2.31 -3.39
CA GLU A 397 22.52 -2.18 -2.07
C GLU A 397 21.84 -3.47 -1.59
N ARG A 398 21.97 -4.54 -2.33
CA ARG A 398 21.50 -5.89 -1.98
C ARG A 398 22.66 -6.66 -1.32
N ARG A 399 22.42 -7.29 -0.17
CA ARG A 399 23.33 -8.32 0.36
C ARG A 399 23.10 -9.63 -0.39
N GLU A 400 24.12 -10.11 -1.11
CA GLU A 400 24.11 -11.47 -1.63
C GLU A 400 24.20 -12.45 -0.46
N GLU A 401 23.35 -13.47 -0.45
CA GLU A 401 23.58 -14.63 0.40
C GLU A 401 24.91 -15.24 -0.07
N SER A 402 25.94 -15.18 0.78
CA SER A 402 27.11 -15.99 0.56
C SER A 402 26.63 -17.44 0.48
N THR A 403 26.72 -18.02 -0.70
CA THR A 403 26.50 -19.45 -0.93
C THR A 403 27.15 -20.27 0.18
N ARG A 404 26.33 -20.76 1.09
CA ARG A 404 26.68 -21.89 1.95
C ARG A 404 26.00 -23.13 1.43
#